data_6a17dfd8b152903aeba1625d9ab59806
#
_entry.id   6a17dfd8b152903aeba1625d9ab59806
#
_cell.length_a   1.000
_cell.length_b   1.000
_cell.length_c   1.000
_cell.angle_alpha   90.00
_cell.angle_beta   90.00
_cell.angle_gamma   90.00
#
_symmetry.space_group_name_H-M   'P 1'
#
loop_
_entity.id
_entity.type
_entity.pdbx_description
1 polymer ?
#
loop_
_entity_poly.entity_id
_entity_poly.type
_entity_poly.pdbx_seq_one_letter_code
_entity_poly.pdbx_strand_id
1 'polypeptide(L)'
;MGRRNKTYSKDLHQQAYDRLTGMLAFGESKKEAMATGTAKNKIFSHATYKNYWKHIKYFLGYIKEKHPECTTLKNAKKYVNEWLQSRVDQGLSAWTVQLEAKALGKLYGISPDDEAYFDPPKRNRQDIKRSRGDRVRDKHFSKTNNDELIKFCRGTG
;
A
#
# COMPACT_ATOMS: atom_id res chain seq x y z
N MET A 1 29.03 -11.72 -39.18
CA MET A 1 28.69 -10.67 -38.21
C MET A 1 27.44 -11.06 -37.45
N GLY A 2 27.62 -11.48 -36.23
CA GLY A 2 26.49 -11.82 -35.38
C GLY A 2 25.61 -10.59 -35.10
N ARG A 3 24.32 -10.66 -35.45
CA ARG A 3 23.31 -9.69 -34.96
C ARG A 3 23.40 -9.71 -33.45
N ARG A 4 23.90 -8.62 -32.84
CA ARG A 4 23.72 -8.39 -31.43
C ARG A 4 22.20 -8.31 -31.20
N ASN A 5 21.63 -9.34 -30.57
CA ASN A 5 20.30 -9.23 -30.01
C ASN A 5 20.33 -8.02 -29.10
N LYS A 6 19.70 -6.92 -29.53
CA LYS A 6 19.37 -5.83 -28.65
C LYS A 6 18.37 -6.40 -27.61
N THR A 7 18.91 -6.80 -26.48
CA THR A 7 18.07 -7.08 -25.32
C THR A 7 17.46 -5.75 -24.95
N TYR A 8 16.20 -5.53 -25.37
CA TYR A 8 15.45 -4.38 -24.90
C TYR A 8 15.32 -4.53 -23.39
N SER A 9 16.00 -3.67 -22.65
CA SER A 9 15.81 -3.62 -21.21
C SER A 9 14.34 -3.27 -20.95
N LYS A 10 13.67 -4.08 -20.14
CA LYS A 10 12.29 -3.80 -19.70
C LYS A 10 12.27 -2.46 -18.99
N ASP A 11 11.25 -1.66 -19.23
CA ASP A 11 11.05 -0.42 -18.49
C ASP A 11 10.73 -0.70 -17.00
N LEU A 12 10.78 0.31 -16.16
CA LEU A 12 10.49 0.17 -14.72
C LEU A 12 9.10 -0.39 -14.45
N HIS A 13 8.13 0.02 -15.23
CA HIS A 13 6.75 -0.43 -15.11
C HIS A 13 6.64 -1.94 -15.34
N GLN A 14 7.26 -2.43 -16.40
CA GLN A 14 7.26 -3.86 -16.72
C GLN A 14 8.03 -4.67 -15.68
N GLN A 15 9.17 -4.17 -15.20
CA GLN A 15 9.94 -4.80 -14.14
C GLN A 15 9.14 -4.97 -12.86
N ALA A 16 8.43 -3.91 -12.45
CA ALA A 16 7.58 -3.93 -11.26
C ALA A 16 6.37 -4.87 -11.44
N TYR A 17 5.76 -4.84 -12.60
CA TYR A 17 4.63 -5.72 -12.93
C TYR A 17 5.02 -7.19 -12.87
N ASP A 18 6.12 -7.56 -13.51
CA ASP A 18 6.62 -8.94 -13.52
C ASP A 18 6.95 -9.42 -12.10
N ARG A 19 7.58 -8.56 -11.31
CA ARG A 19 7.93 -8.90 -9.92
C ARG A 19 6.69 -9.09 -9.05
N LEU A 20 5.73 -8.20 -9.16
CA LEU A 20 4.51 -8.25 -8.37
C LEU A 20 3.61 -9.43 -8.75
N THR A 21 3.47 -9.70 -10.05
CA THR A 21 2.71 -10.87 -10.53
C THR A 21 3.36 -12.19 -10.14
N GLY A 22 4.68 -12.24 -10.06
CA GLY A 22 5.42 -13.41 -9.55
C GLY A 22 5.14 -13.71 -8.07
N MET A 23 4.60 -12.77 -7.32
CA MET A 23 4.25 -12.95 -5.90
C MET A 23 2.81 -13.42 -5.67
N LEU A 24 1.98 -13.51 -6.71
CA LEU A 24 0.58 -13.90 -6.58
C LEU A 24 0.45 -15.33 -6.04
N ALA A 25 -0.29 -15.48 -4.97
CA ALA A 25 -0.50 -16.73 -4.26
C ALA A 25 -1.98 -16.87 -3.84
N PHE A 26 -2.89 -16.57 -4.77
CA PHE A 26 -4.32 -16.66 -4.51
C PHE A 26 -4.73 -18.10 -4.22
N GLY A 27 -5.52 -18.28 -3.18
CA GLY A 27 -5.94 -19.60 -2.72
C GLY A 27 -4.96 -20.32 -1.79
N GLU A 28 -3.75 -19.80 -1.59
CA GLU A 28 -2.82 -20.35 -0.58
C GLU A 28 -3.17 -19.84 0.83
N SER A 29 -2.80 -20.62 1.83
CA SER A 29 -3.01 -20.26 3.24
C SER A 29 -1.97 -19.22 3.69
N LYS A 30 -2.44 -18.02 4.03
CA LYS A 30 -1.60 -16.98 4.61
C LYS A 30 -1.01 -17.41 5.96
N LYS A 31 -1.78 -18.16 6.75
CA LYS A 31 -1.33 -18.66 8.06
C LYS A 31 -0.14 -19.60 7.93
N GLU A 32 -0.18 -20.52 6.98
CA GLU A 32 0.93 -21.43 6.70
C GLU A 32 2.16 -20.67 6.17
N ALA A 33 1.96 -19.72 5.27
CA ALA A 33 3.04 -18.89 4.75
C ALA A 33 3.70 -18.05 5.83
N MET A 34 2.95 -17.55 6.80
CA MET A 34 3.50 -16.84 7.96
C MET A 34 4.31 -17.78 8.86
N ALA A 35 3.84 -19.00 9.08
CA ALA A 35 4.54 -20.01 9.89
C ALA A 35 5.88 -20.44 9.25
N THR A 36 5.95 -20.49 7.91
CA THR A 36 7.16 -20.85 7.16
C THR A 36 8.06 -19.68 6.80
N GLY A 37 7.66 -18.44 7.13
CA GLY A 37 8.40 -17.22 6.82
C GLY A 37 8.36 -16.78 5.35
N THR A 38 7.50 -17.37 4.53
CA THR A 38 7.39 -17.06 3.09
C THR A 38 6.35 -15.98 2.76
N ALA A 39 5.56 -15.54 3.73
CA ALA A 39 4.46 -14.60 3.53
C ALA A 39 4.91 -13.24 2.95
N LYS A 40 6.12 -12.79 3.27
CA LYS A 40 6.64 -11.50 2.79
C LYS A 40 6.80 -11.44 1.26
N ASN A 41 6.96 -12.58 0.62
CA ASN A 41 7.15 -12.68 -0.84
C ASN A 41 5.86 -13.11 -1.56
N LYS A 42 4.71 -13.09 -0.89
CA LYS A 42 3.44 -13.55 -1.44
C LYS A 42 2.32 -12.53 -1.26
N ILE A 43 1.43 -12.48 -2.24
CA ILE A 43 0.21 -11.69 -2.22
C ILE A 43 -0.97 -12.64 -2.32
N PHE A 44 -1.83 -12.66 -1.29
CA PHE A 44 -2.87 -13.66 -1.11
C PHE A 44 -4.25 -13.23 -1.61
N SER A 45 -4.48 -11.93 -1.84
CA SER A 45 -5.76 -11.43 -2.32
C SER A 45 -5.62 -10.49 -3.51
N HIS A 46 -6.60 -10.55 -4.40
CA HIS A 46 -6.67 -9.70 -5.58
C HIS A 46 -6.84 -8.21 -5.20
N ALA A 47 -7.59 -7.92 -4.14
CA ALA A 47 -7.76 -6.56 -3.63
C ALA A 47 -6.43 -5.96 -3.16
N THR A 48 -5.63 -6.73 -2.44
CA THR A 48 -4.28 -6.33 -2.02
C THR A 48 -3.37 -6.07 -3.22
N TYR A 49 -3.39 -6.96 -4.21
CA TYR A 49 -2.64 -6.80 -5.45
C TYR A 49 -2.99 -5.50 -6.18
N LYS A 50 -4.28 -5.24 -6.38
CA LYS A 50 -4.76 -4.00 -7.04
C LYS A 50 -4.32 -2.76 -6.30
N ASN A 51 -4.47 -2.75 -4.97
CA ASN A 51 -4.09 -1.63 -4.13
C ASN A 51 -2.59 -1.34 -4.20
N TYR A 52 -1.77 -2.37 -4.04
CA TYR A 52 -0.33 -2.23 -4.09
C TYR A 52 0.15 -1.79 -5.47
N TRP A 53 -0.41 -2.39 -6.52
CA TRP A 53 -0.07 -2.02 -7.90
C TRP A 53 -0.40 -0.56 -8.20
N LYS A 54 -1.53 -0.07 -7.75
CA LYS A 54 -1.92 1.34 -7.89
C LYS A 54 -0.87 2.28 -7.30
N HIS A 55 -0.45 2.03 -6.06
CA HIS A 55 0.53 2.87 -5.39
C HIS A 55 1.94 2.72 -5.95
N ILE A 56 2.31 1.52 -6.37
CA ILE A 56 3.57 1.28 -7.06
C ILE A 56 3.63 2.07 -8.37
N LYS A 57 2.55 2.12 -9.14
CA LYS A 57 2.49 2.95 -10.36
C LYS A 57 2.70 4.43 -10.08
N TYR A 58 2.18 4.94 -8.98
CA TYR A 58 2.41 6.33 -8.58
C TYR A 58 3.90 6.59 -8.30
N PHE A 59 4.55 5.69 -7.60
CA PHE A 59 5.99 5.77 -7.37
C PHE A 59 6.80 5.72 -8.67
N LEU A 60 6.48 4.80 -9.57
CA LEU A 60 7.16 4.68 -10.86
C LEU A 60 6.98 5.94 -11.73
N GLY A 61 5.79 6.54 -11.69
CA GLY A 61 5.52 7.83 -12.34
C GLY A 61 6.39 8.96 -11.77
N TYR A 62 6.56 8.99 -10.46
CA TYR A 62 7.45 9.94 -9.79
C TYR A 62 8.92 9.75 -10.24
N ILE A 63 9.40 8.52 -10.26
CA ILE A 63 10.76 8.21 -10.72
C ILE A 63 10.95 8.62 -12.18
N LYS A 64 9.99 8.34 -13.04
CA LYS A 64 10.06 8.72 -14.46
C LYS A 64 10.13 10.24 -14.64
N GLU A 65 9.44 10.99 -13.80
CA GLU A 65 9.40 12.46 -13.85
C GLU A 65 10.63 13.11 -13.24
N LYS A 66 11.03 12.67 -12.04
CA LYS A 66 12.10 13.31 -11.23
C LYS A 66 13.47 12.69 -11.42
N HIS A 67 13.52 11.40 -11.72
CA HIS A 67 14.76 10.62 -11.82
C HIS A 67 14.75 9.73 -13.08
N PRO A 68 14.66 10.33 -14.29
CA PRO A 68 14.57 9.56 -15.54
C PRO A 68 15.82 8.73 -15.83
N GLU A 69 16.93 8.99 -15.17
CA GLU A 69 18.16 8.21 -15.25
C GLU A 69 18.02 6.80 -14.62
N CYS A 70 17.04 6.61 -13.75
CA CYS A 70 16.79 5.31 -13.13
C CYS A 70 16.09 4.38 -14.11
N THR A 71 16.77 3.33 -14.52
CA THR A 71 16.26 2.31 -15.46
C THR A 71 15.94 0.98 -14.79
N THR A 72 16.36 0.78 -13.54
CA THR A 72 16.13 -0.44 -12.78
C THR A 72 15.44 -0.16 -11.45
N LEU A 73 14.67 -1.14 -10.98
CA LEU A 73 14.01 -1.04 -9.65
C LEU A 73 15.04 -0.88 -8.53
N LYS A 74 16.19 -1.57 -8.64
CA LYS A 74 17.27 -1.47 -7.66
C LYS A 74 17.77 -0.03 -7.51
N ASN A 75 17.96 0.69 -8.61
CA ASN A 75 18.38 2.08 -8.58
C ASN A 75 17.29 3.01 -8.07
N ALA A 76 16.04 2.71 -8.35
CA ALA A 76 14.89 3.49 -7.87
C ALA A 76 14.66 3.35 -6.35
N LYS A 77 15.11 2.27 -5.73
CA LYS A 77 14.90 2.00 -4.30
C LYS A 77 15.41 3.14 -3.39
N LYS A 78 16.52 3.75 -3.73
CA LYS A 78 17.11 4.86 -2.94
C LYS A 78 16.20 6.10 -2.87
N TYR A 79 15.27 6.25 -3.79
CA TYR A 79 14.35 7.39 -3.85
C TYR A 79 13.00 7.13 -3.17
N VAL A 80 12.81 5.98 -2.56
CA VAL A 80 11.53 5.63 -1.92
C VAL A 80 11.20 6.58 -0.77
N ASN A 81 12.15 6.85 0.13
CA ASN A 81 11.93 7.77 1.23
C ASN A 81 11.70 9.20 0.75
N GLU A 82 12.38 9.64 -0.30
CA GLU A 82 12.15 10.93 -0.95
C GLU A 82 10.71 11.03 -1.47
N TRP A 83 10.24 10.01 -2.16
CA TRP A 83 8.87 9.96 -2.65
C TRP A 83 7.84 9.96 -1.52
N LEU A 84 8.06 9.17 -0.47
CA LEU A 84 7.18 9.13 0.69
C LEU A 84 7.10 10.50 1.37
N GLN A 85 8.22 11.21 1.49
CA GLN A 85 8.25 12.57 2.00
C GLN A 85 7.46 13.52 1.11
N SER A 86 7.60 13.41 -0.21
CA SER A 86 6.81 14.20 -1.15
C SER A 86 5.31 13.99 -1.00
N ARG A 87 4.90 12.76 -0.69
CA ARG A 87 3.49 12.44 -0.44
C ARG A 87 2.98 13.07 0.86
N VAL A 88 3.80 13.12 1.89
CA VAL A 88 3.49 13.85 3.13
C VAL A 88 3.33 15.34 2.84
N ASP A 89 4.24 15.92 2.06
CA ASP A 89 4.22 17.34 1.70
C ASP A 89 2.98 17.71 0.85
N GLN A 90 2.44 16.76 0.08
CA GLN A 90 1.18 16.92 -0.65
C GLN A 90 -0.07 16.86 0.25
N GLY A 91 0.09 16.64 1.54
CA GLY A 91 -1.00 16.59 2.51
C GLY A 91 -1.73 15.24 2.58
N LEU A 92 -1.15 14.16 2.08
CA LEU A 92 -1.72 12.83 2.21
C LEU A 92 -1.67 12.35 3.66
N SER A 93 -2.69 11.59 4.06
CA SER A 93 -2.76 11.06 5.42
C SER A 93 -1.65 10.06 5.70
N ALA A 94 -1.23 9.96 6.98
CA ALA A 94 -0.26 8.98 7.41
C ALA A 94 -0.67 7.53 7.07
N TRP A 95 -1.97 7.24 7.03
CA TRP A 95 -2.50 5.95 6.59
C TRP A 95 -2.15 5.64 5.14
N THR A 96 -2.35 6.61 4.26
CA THR A 96 -2.05 6.45 2.84
C THR A 96 -0.56 6.28 2.63
N VAL A 97 0.26 7.12 3.25
CA VAL A 97 1.72 7.05 3.10
C VAL A 97 2.28 5.74 3.67
N GLN A 98 1.74 5.25 4.78
CA GLN A 98 2.12 3.93 5.31
C GLN A 98 1.70 2.78 4.40
N LEU A 99 0.53 2.87 3.77
CA LEU A 99 0.10 1.89 2.77
C LEU A 99 1.03 1.90 1.56
N GLU A 100 1.43 3.07 1.11
CA GLU A 100 2.40 3.23 0.01
C GLU A 100 3.77 2.64 0.37
N ALA A 101 4.25 2.86 1.59
CA ALA A 101 5.47 2.23 2.09
C ALA A 101 5.36 0.70 2.15
N LYS A 102 4.22 0.16 2.56
CA LYS A 102 3.97 -1.28 2.55
C LYS A 102 3.95 -1.86 1.14
N ALA A 103 3.34 -1.15 0.20
CA ALA A 103 3.31 -1.57 -1.21
C ALA A 103 4.72 -1.66 -1.78
N LEU A 104 5.55 -0.66 -1.53
CA LEU A 104 6.95 -0.67 -1.97
C LEU A 104 7.80 -1.68 -1.20
N GLY A 105 7.55 -1.87 0.09
CA GLY A 105 8.16 -2.93 0.87
C GLY A 105 7.87 -4.30 0.27
N LYS A 106 6.64 -4.53 -0.16
CA LYS A 106 6.26 -5.77 -0.86
C LYS A 106 7.02 -5.92 -2.17
N LEU A 107 7.10 -4.86 -2.98
CA LEU A 107 7.83 -4.87 -4.24
C LEU A 107 9.30 -5.22 -4.06
N TYR A 108 9.95 -4.71 -3.02
CA TYR A 108 11.37 -4.93 -2.74
C TYR A 108 11.66 -6.11 -1.81
N GLY A 109 10.63 -6.82 -1.34
CA GLY A 109 10.79 -7.94 -0.42
C GLY A 109 11.27 -7.55 0.98
N ILE A 110 10.91 -6.35 1.44
CA ILE A 110 11.27 -5.79 2.75
C ILE A 110 10.02 -5.74 3.62
N SER A 111 10.10 -6.31 4.83
CA SER A 111 9.02 -6.25 5.79
C SER A 111 9.15 -5.03 6.72
N PRO A 112 8.05 -4.55 7.33
CA PRO A 112 8.11 -3.44 8.29
C PRO A 112 9.03 -3.66 9.49
N ASP A 113 9.34 -4.91 9.80
CA ASP A 113 10.22 -5.29 10.90
C ASP A 113 11.71 -5.31 10.50
N ASP A 114 12.02 -5.20 9.22
CA ASP A 114 13.38 -5.19 8.72
C ASP A 114 14.04 -3.81 8.97
N GLU A 115 15.32 -3.80 9.33
CA GLU A 115 16.10 -2.57 9.53
C GLU A 115 16.18 -1.71 8.24
N ALA A 116 16.15 -2.37 7.10
CA ALA A 116 16.17 -1.72 5.78
C ALA A 116 14.81 -1.16 5.34
N TYR A 117 13.78 -1.23 6.21
CA TYR A 117 12.46 -0.72 5.90
C TYR A 117 12.48 0.80 5.72
N PHE A 118 11.55 1.30 4.91
CA PHE A 118 11.39 2.71 4.64
C PHE A 118 10.90 3.47 5.87
N ASP A 119 11.00 4.78 5.84
CA ASP A 119 10.63 5.66 6.96
C ASP A 119 9.34 6.44 6.68
N PRO A 120 8.16 5.76 6.73
CA PRO A 120 6.88 6.43 6.62
C PRO A 120 6.55 7.20 7.91
N PRO A 121 5.73 8.25 7.84
CA PRO A 121 5.31 8.98 9.02
C PRO A 121 4.55 8.07 10.00
N LYS A 122 4.81 8.26 11.28
CA LYS A 122 4.11 7.51 12.34
C LYS A 122 2.64 7.94 12.39
N ARG A 123 1.77 6.96 12.57
CA ARG A 123 0.35 7.24 12.78
C ARG A 123 0.16 7.81 14.18
N ASN A 124 -0.29 9.04 14.26
CA ASN A 124 -0.77 9.61 15.49
C ASN A 124 -2.30 9.67 15.46
N ARG A 125 -2.96 9.14 16.48
CA ARG A 125 -4.44 9.17 16.57
C ARG A 125 -4.99 10.59 16.56
N GLN A 126 -4.23 11.54 17.09
CA GLN A 126 -4.62 12.95 17.13
C GLN A 126 -4.56 13.63 15.76
N ASP A 127 -3.67 13.18 14.90
CA ASP A 127 -3.47 13.74 13.56
C ASP A 127 -4.32 13.05 12.49
N ILE A 128 -5.07 12.01 12.84
CA ILE A 128 -5.99 11.34 11.94
C ILE A 128 -7.24 12.23 11.79
N LYS A 129 -7.10 13.26 10.99
CA LYS A 129 -8.26 13.90 10.39
C LYS A 129 -8.89 12.88 9.44
N ARG A 130 -9.95 12.27 9.88
CA ARG A 130 -10.73 11.38 9.02
C ARG A 130 -11.18 12.19 7.82
N SER A 131 -10.93 11.70 6.63
CA SER A 131 -11.25 12.36 5.37
C SER A 131 -12.75 12.71 5.19
N ARG A 132 -13.57 12.33 6.13
CA ARG A 132 -15.00 12.59 6.18
C ARG A 132 -15.41 13.72 7.13
N GLY A 133 -14.46 14.57 7.54
CA GLY A 133 -14.74 15.65 8.47
C GLY A 133 -15.31 15.15 9.81
N ASP A 134 -16.02 16.00 10.52
CA ASP A 134 -16.65 15.70 11.79
C ASP A 134 -17.90 14.81 11.67
N ARG A 135 -17.95 13.92 10.68
CA ARG A 135 -18.95 12.87 10.68
C ARG A 135 -18.70 11.99 11.91
N VAL A 136 -19.26 12.44 13.01
CA VAL A 136 -19.63 11.57 14.10
C VAL A 136 -20.37 10.42 13.41
N ARG A 137 -19.76 9.23 13.37
CA ARG A 137 -20.50 8.03 12.98
C ARG A 137 -21.72 8.04 13.87
N ASP A 138 -22.81 8.28 13.27
CA ASP A 138 -24.08 8.13 13.93
C ASP A 138 -24.06 6.80 14.67
N LYS A 139 -24.10 6.86 15.97
CA LYS A 139 -24.11 5.68 16.82
C LYS A 139 -25.49 5.03 16.83
N HIS A 140 -26.28 5.13 15.74
CA HIS A 140 -27.63 4.60 15.69
C HIS A 140 -27.71 3.12 15.98
N PHE A 141 -26.63 2.40 15.78
CA PHE A 141 -26.55 0.98 16.06
C PHE A 141 -25.90 0.68 17.40
N SER A 142 -25.68 1.67 18.26
CA SER A 142 -25.36 1.38 19.66
C SER A 142 -26.58 0.75 20.31
N LYS A 143 -26.37 -0.25 21.12
CA LYS A 143 -27.45 -0.95 21.84
C LYS A 143 -28.39 0.04 22.56
N THR A 144 -27.83 1.10 23.12
CA THR A 144 -28.57 2.17 23.83
C THR A 144 -29.52 2.91 22.90
N ASN A 145 -29.07 3.33 21.73
CA ASN A 145 -29.90 4.02 20.76
C ASN A 145 -31.03 3.14 20.21
N ASN A 146 -30.74 1.83 20.07
CA ASN A 146 -31.74 0.88 19.63
C ASN A 146 -32.86 0.69 20.65
N ASP A 147 -32.49 0.64 21.91
CA ASP A 147 -33.50 0.54 23.02
C ASP A 147 -34.37 1.79 23.12
N GLU A 148 -33.78 2.96 22.90
CA GLU A 148 -34.56 4.23 22.87
C GLU A 148 -35.49 4.29 21.67
N LEU A 149 -35.06 3.87 20.49
CA LEU A 149 -35.90 3.77 19.29
C LEU A 149 -37.10 2.81 19.50
N ILE A 150 -36.85 1.66 20.11
CA ILE A 150 -37.87 0.67 20.40
C ILE A 150 -38.89 1.26 21.41
N LYS A 151 -38.44 1.97 22.43
CA LYS A 151 -39.32 2.67 23.39
C LYS A 151 -40.16 3.73 22.69
N PHE A 152 -39.58 4.51 21.81
CA PHE A 152 -40.29 5.53 21.04
C PHE A 152 -41.38 4.91 20.15
N CYS A 153 -41.06 3.85 19.41
CA CYS A 153 -42.02 3.16 18.58
C CYS A 153 -43.16 2.50 19.37
N ARG A 154 -42.93 2.05 20.61
CA ARG A 154 -43.98 1.51 21.49
C ARG A 154 -44.84 2.58 22.15
N GLY A 155 -44.32 3.80 22.32
CA GLY A 155 -45.06 4.91 22.92
C GLY A 155 -46.04 5.61 21.99
N THR A 156 -46.04 5.28 20.71
CA THR A 156 -46.90 5.87 19.67
C THR A 156 -48.03 4.93 19.20
N GLY A 157 -48.17 3.84 19.87
CA GLY A 157 -49.29 2.87 19.65
C GLY A 157 -50.56 3.25 20.35
#